data_0ac90e8b22bf67e474294c7fbdcb44d1
#
_entry.id   0ac90e8b22bf67e474294c7fbdcb44d1
#
_cell.length_a   1.000
_cell.length_b   1.000
_cell.length_c   1.000
_cell.angle_alpha   90.00
_cell.angle_beta   90.00
_cell.angle_gamma   90.00
#
_symmetry.space_group_name_H-M   'P 1'
#
loop_
_entity.id
_entity.type
_entity.pdbx_description
1 polymer ?
#
loop_
_entity_poly.entity_id
_entity_poly.type
_entity_poly.pdbx_seq_one_letter_code
_entity_poly.pdbx_strand_id
1 'polypeptide(L)'
;SKYCRSLFPVRGEDFSKTDCGQVLIIAGLSGMIGAAYMASFAALRCGAGLVRILTAESGISSMQCLLPEAICVSEDGAFGHLDSFDAVAIGPGMGVSDKTAALIRRVCNDFDGPIVIDADGINTLAYEEFDLADVIRDVKNVCLTPHRAEAAILIGCSASEIRPENRIEFCRTISKKYSSICLLKGKNTCVTGFDGRLAINTSGNPGMATAGSGDVLTGMITAFAGQGLELFDATCLATFLHGRAGDEAAWNPGQISMMARDIIDNISTAINDL
;
A
#
# COMPACT_ATOMS: atom_id res chain seq x y z
N SER A 1 -8.73 -17.97 3.50
CA SER A 1 -10.03 -17.65 4.12
C SER A 1 -11.12 -17.72 3.05
N LYS A 2 -12.33 -18.24 3.40
CA LYS A 2 -13.45 -18.27 2.44
C LYS A 2 -13.83 -16.86 1.94
N TYR A 3 -13.78 -15.88 2.81
CA TYR A 3 -14.00 -14.47 2.46
C TYR A 3 -12.97 -13.98 1.43
N CYS A 4 -11.68 -14.15 1.68
CA CYS A 4 -10.64 -13.70 0.75
C CYS A 4 -10.74 -14.42 -0.61
N ARG A 5 -11.11 -15.72 -0.61
CA ARG A 5 -11.33 -16.46 -1.86
C ARG A 5 -12.46 -15.88 -2.69
N SER A 6 -13.55 -15.43 -2.05
CA SER A 6 -14.70 -14.83 -2.76
C SER A 6 -14.41 -13.44 -3.33
N LEU A 7 -13.36 -12.76 -2.83
CA LEU A 7 -12.93 -11.44 -3.30
C LEU A 7 -11.94 -11.52 -4.47
N PHE A 8 -11.31 -12.69 -4.71
CA PHE A 8 -10.22 -12.77 -5.66
C PHE A 8 -10.69 -12.45 -7.08
N PRO A 9 -10.02 -11.50 -7.79
CA PRO A 9 -10.43 -11.10 -9.12
C PRO A 9 -10.28 -12.27 -10.11
N VAL A 10 -11.30 -12.49 -10.94
CA VAL A 10 -11.27 -13.50 -11.98
C VAL A 10 -11.00 -12.82 -13.31
N ARG A 11 -9.94 -13.26 -14.01
CA ARG A 11 -9.63 -12.77 -15.35
C ARG A 11 -10.50 -13.45 -16.39
N GLY A 12 -11.15 -12.65 -17.22
CA GLY A 12 -11.83 -13.12 -18.42
C GLY A 12 -10.83 -13.53 -19.52
N GLU A 13 -11.22 -14.45 -20.38
CA GLU A 13 -10.37 -14.93 -21.49
C GLU A 13 -9.97 -13.80 -22.45
N ASP A 14 -10.81 -12.79 -22.63
CA ASP A 14 -10.60 -11.66 -23.53
C ASP A 14 -9.99 -10.41 -22.85
N PHE A 15 -9.56 -10.51 -21.59
CA PHE A 15 -9.00 -9.36 -20.86
C PHE A 15 -7.69 -8.89 -21.50
N SER A 16 -7.61 -7.59 -21.78
CA SER A 16 -6.38 -6.88 -22.10
C SER A 16 -5.63 -6.45 -20.82
N LYS A 17 -4.43 -5.92 -20.98
CA LYS A 17 -3.66 -5.36 -19.85
C LYS A 17 -4.37 -4.21 -19.15
N THR A 18 -5.19 -3.42 -19.86
CA THR A 18 -5.95 -2.30 -19.28
C THR A 18 -7.13 -2.79 -18.45
N ASP A 19 -7.74 -3.92 -18.81
CA ASP A 19 -8.84 -4.53 -18.05
C ASP A 19 -8.38 -5.16 -16.73
N CYS A 20 -7.06 -5.39 -16.58
CA CYS A 20 -6.44 -5.90 -15.37
C CYS A 20 -5.98 -4.82 -14.40
N GLY A 21 -6.38 -3.57 -14.61
CA GLY A 21 -6.08 -2.43 -13.76
C GLY A 21 -4.77 -1.71 -14.10
N GLN A 22 -4.85 -0.40 -14.16
CA GLN A 22 -3.72 0.51 -14.34
C GLN A 22 -3.44 1.23 -13.03
N VAL A 23 -2.26 1.05 -12.46
CA VAL A 23 -1.92 1.64 -11.16
C VAL A 23 -0.73 2.61 -11.27
N LEU A 24 -0.78 3.68 -10.48
CA LEU A 24 0.32 4.61 -10.31
C LEU A 24 0.94 4.44 -8.92
N ILE A 25 2.25 4.22 -8.88
CA ILE A 25 3.04 4.17 -7.65
C ILE A 25 3.91 5.42 -7.58
N ILE A 26 3.64 6.31 -6.63
CA ILE A 26 4.43 7.51 -6.35
C ILE A 26 5.33 7.22 -5.15
N ALA A 27 6.59 6.88 -5.41
CA ALA A 27 7.48 6.35 -4.38
C ALA A 27 8.96 6.53 -4.74
N GLY A 28 9.87 6.34 -3.78
CA GLY A 28 11.28 6.20 -4.04
C GLY A 28 11.95 7.49 -4.49
N LEU A 29 11.80 8.57 -3.73
CA LEU A 29 12.61 9.77 -3.95
C LEU A 29 14.10 9.49 -3.66
N SER A 30 14.95 10.47 -3.80
CA SER A 30 16.41 10.31 -3.80
C SER A 30 16.93 9.39 -2.67
N GLY A 31 17.64 8.32 -3.05
CA GLY A 31 18.23 7.35 -2.14
C GLY A 31 17.32 6.21 -1.68
N MET A 32 16.02 6.23 -2.02
CA MET A 32 15.06 5.23 -1.56
C MET A 32 14.30 4.51 -2.69
N ILE A 33 14.95 4.37 -3.84
CA ILE A 33 14.35 3.73 -5.03
C ILE A 33 13.87 2.29 -4.78
N GLY A 34 14.45 1.61 -3.79
CA GLY A 34 14.06 0.26 -3.38
C GLY A 34 12.59 0.17 -2.94
N ALA A 35 12.05 1.22 -2.31
CA ALA A 35 10.65 1.26 -1.91
C ALA A 35 9.71 1.28 -3.14
N ALA A 36 10.05 2.09 -4.15
CA ALA A 36 9.32 2.10 -5.43
C ALA A 36 9.39 0.73 -6.12
N TYR A 37 10.55 0.08 -6.10
CA TYR A 37 10.73 -1.26 -6.67
C TYR A 37 9.85 -2.30 -5.96
N MET A 38 9.89 -2.37 -4.62
CA MET A 38 9.12 -3.36 -3.85
C MET A 38 7.61 -3.20 -4.07
N ALA A 39 7.09 -1.96 -4.00
CA ALA A 39 5.68 -1.71 -4.23
C ALA A 39 5.25 -2.05 -5.66
N SER A 40 6.03 -1.64 -6.65
CA SER A 40 5.69 -1.86 -8.06
C SER A 40 5.78 -3.34 -8.45
N PHE A 41 6.81 -4.06 -7.96
CA PHE A 41 6.97 -5.48 -8.23
C PHE A 41 5.85 -6.30 -7.58
N ALA A 42 5.48 -5.97 -6.33
CA ALA A 42 4.35 -6.60 -5.67
C ALA A 42 3.03 -6.34 -6.41
N ALA A 43 2.82 -5.13 -6.93
CA ALA A 43 1.63 -4.81 -7.72
C ALA A 43 1.54 -5.67 -9.00
N LEU A 44 2.64 -5.84 -9.74
CA LEU A 44 2.69 -6.73 -10.90
C LEU A 44 2.42 -8.19 -10.51
N ARG A 45 3.01 -8.66 -9.41
CA ARG A 45 2.79 -10.05 -8.91
C ARG A 45 1.35 -10.29 -8.46
N CYS A 46 0.64 -9.26 -8.03
CA CYS A 46 -0.79 -9.32 -7.72
C CYS A 46 -1.70 -9.17 -8.93
N GLY A 47 -1.13 -9.00 -10.11
CA GLY A 47 -1.89 -9.04 -11.36
C GLY A 47 -2.32 -7.69 -11.90
N ALA A 48 -1.79 -6.56 -11.41
CA ALA A 48 -1.98 -5.27 -12.08
C ALA A 48 -1.49 -5.35 -13.52
N GLY A 49 -2.33 -4.93 -14.46
CA GLY A 49 -2.05 -5.05 -15.90
C GLY A 49 -1.05 -4.02 -16.40
N LEU A 50 -1.05 -2.82 -15.81
CA LEU A 50 -0.07 -1.76 -16.06
C LEU A 50 0.34 -1.10 -14.74
N VAL A 51 1.65 -1.02 -14.50
CA VAL A 51 2.21 -0.29 -13.36
C VAL A 51 3.05 0.87 -13.88
N ARG A 52 2.64 2.09 -13.52
CA ARG A 52 3.44 3.29 -13.76
C ARG A 52 4.04 3.79 -12.45
N ILE A 53 5.25 4.32 -12.55
CA ILE A 53 6.04 4.72 -11.38
C ILE A 53 6.47 6.17 -11.56
N LEU A 54 6.07 7.02 -10.63
CA LEU A 54 6.63 8.34 -10.44
C LEU A 54 7.67 8.28 -9.32
N THR A 55 8.93 8.46 -9.67
CA THR A 55 10.07 8.34 -8.77
C THR A 55 11.11 9.43 -9.05
N ALA A 56 12.20 9.46 -8.27
CA ALA A 56 13.31 10.37 -8.55
C ALA A 56 13.92 10.11 -9.92
N GLU A 57 14.21 11.16 -10.69
CA GLU A 57 14.81 11.06 -12.01
C GLU A 57 16.12 10.25 -11.98
N SER A 58 16.95 10.44 -10.94
CA SER A 58 18.18 9.66 -10.72
C SER A 58 17.95 8.15 -10.55
N GLY A 59 16.74 7.72 -10.22
CA GLY A 59 16.36 6.32 -10.01
C GLY A 59 15.81 5.63 -11.25
N ILE A 60 15.41 6.37 -12.29
CA ILE A 60 14.72 5.82 -13.47
C ILE A 60 15.52 4.71 -14.15
N SER A 61 16.80 4.92 -14.42
CA SER A 61 17.66 3.91 -15.07
C SER A 61 17.76 2.63 -14.22
N SER A 62 17.85 2.78 -12.90
CA SER A 62 17.88 1.62 -11.99
C SER A 62 16.55 0.87 -12.00
N MET A 63 15.42 1.59 -12.02
CA MET A 63 14.11 0.96 -12.11
C MET A 63 13.91 0.19 -13.41
N GLN A 64 14.32 0.76 -14.54
CA GLN A 64 14.24 0.08 -15.85
C GLN A 64 15.10 -1.19 -15.92
N CYS A 65 16.22 -1.24 -15.18
CA CYS A 65 17.02 -2.46 -15.07
C CYS A 65 16.42 -3.49 -14.13
N LEU A 66 15.83 -3.05 -13.02
CA LEU A 66 15.29 -3.92 -11.97
C LEU A 66 13.90 -4.48 -12.29
N LEU A 67 13.08 -3.68 -12.99
CA LEU A 67 11.68 -4.00 -13.26
C LEU A 67 11.26 -3.44 -14.64
N PRO A 68 11.74 -4.07 -15.73
CA PRO A 68 11.46 -3.59 -17.09
C PRO A 68 9.98 -3.67 -17.48
N GLU A 69 9.16 -4.42 -16.73
CA GLU A 69 7.72 -4.52 -16.94
C GLU A 69 6.95 -3.27 -16.47
N ALA A 70 7.55 -2.45 -15.59
CA ALA A 70 6.94 -1.20 -15.13
C ALA A 70 7.41 0.01 -15.93
N ILE A 71 6.58 1.03 -16.03
CA ILE A 71 6.84 2.23 -16.84
C ILE A 71 7.13 3.40 -15.90
N CYS A 72 8.35 3.94 -15.93
CA CYS A 72 8.66 5.19 -15.25
C CYS A 72 8.04 6.37 -16.01
N VAL A 73 7.39 7.28 -15.29
CA VAL A 73 6.75 8.48 -15.83
C VAL A 73 7.29 9.73 -15.16
N SER A 74 7.27 10.85 -15.87
CA SER A 74 7.50 12.17 -15.29
C SER A 74 6.30 12.63 -14.47
N GLU A 75 6.47 13.69 -13.70
CA GLU A 75 5.36 14.29 -12.93
C GLU A 75 4.24 14.76 -13.87
N ASP A 76 4.57 15.45 -14.97
CA ASP A 76 3.58 15.85 -15.97
C ASP A 76 2.90 14.65 -16.64
N GLY A 77 3.64 13.57 -16.91
CA GLY A 77 3.11 12.33 -17.46
C GLY A 77 2.17 11.60 -16.51
N ALA A 78 2.44 11.65 -15.19
CA ALA A 78 1.56 11.07 -14.18
C ALA A 78 0.27 11.87 -14.02
N PHE A 79 0.40 13.17 -13.79
CA PHE A 79 -0.74 14.04 -13.46
C PHE A 79 -1.52 14.53 -14.67
N GLY A 80 -0.92 14.55 -15.87
CA GLY A 80 -1.65 14.86 -17.13
C GLY A 80 -2.64 13.77 -17.55
N HIS A 81 -2.55 12.58 -16.94
CA HIS A 81 -3.40 11.42 -17.24
C HIS A 81 -3.84 10.71 -15.96
N LEU A 82 -4.02 11.46 -14.86
CA LEU A 82 -4.34 10.88 -13.56
C LEU A 82 -5.68 10.11 -13.56
N ASP A 83 -6.63 10.57 -14.33
CA ASP A 83 -7.94 9.96 -14.59
C ASP A 83 -7.87 8.60 -15.34
N SER A 84 -6.72 8.29 -15.95
CA SER A 84 -6.51 6.99 -16.60
C SER A 84 -6.06 5.88 -15.66
N PHE A 85 -5.78 6.19 -14.40
CA PHE A 85 -5.42 5.19 -13.41
C PHE A 85 -6.65 4.69 -12.65
N ASP A 86 -6.62 3.42 -12.28
CA ASP A 86 -7.66 2.77 -11.50
C ASP A 86 -7.35 2.81 -9.99
N ALA A 87 -6.08 2.97 -9.60
CA ALA A 87 -5.66 3.19 -8.21
C ALA A 87 -4.29 3.87 -8.13
N VAL A 88 -4.05 4.61 -7.05
CA VAL A 88 -2.79 5.31 -6.76
C VAL A 88 -2.25 4.91 -5.40
N ALA A 89 -0.94 4.62 -5.32
CA ALA A 89 -0.21 4.55 -4.06
C ALA A 89 0.78 5.71 -3.96
N ILE A 90 0.92 6.28 -2.75
CA ILE A 90 1.86 7.38 -2.50
C ILE A 90 2.49 7.26 -1.12
N GLY A 91 3.79 7.52 -1.03
CA GLY A 91 4.48 7.67 0.24
C GLY A 91 5.74 6.85 0.44
N PRO A 92 5.83 5.56 0.02
CA PRO A 92 7.00 4.75 0.30
C PRO A 92 8.30 5.40 -0.18
N GLY A 93 9.23 5.68 0.76
CA GLY A 93 10.55 6.24 0.45
C GLY A 93 10.54 7.64 -0.19
N MET A 94 9.56 8.47 0.14
CA MET A 94 9.47 9.85 -0.40
C MET A 94 10.16 10.89 0.49
N GLY A 95 10.39 10.57 1.77
CA GLY A 95 10.80 11.55 2.77
C GLY A 95 9.68 12.53 3.12
N VAL A 96 9.78 13.16 4.30
CA VAL A 96 8.87 14.23 4.74
C VAL A 96 9.39 15.56 4.19
N SER A 97 8.59 16.22 3.35
CA SER A 97 8.97 17.47 2.69
C SER A 97 7.76 18.20 2.10
N ASP A 98 7.92 19.50 1.80
CA ASP A 98 6.92 20.28 1.03
C ASP A 98 6.55 19.62 -0.30
N LYS A 99 7.53 19.02 -0.98
CA LYS A 99 7.29 18.30 -2.24
C LYS A 99 6.37 17.09 -2.02
N THR A 100 6.61 16.30 -0.99
CA THR A 100 5.77 15.14 -0.65
C THR A 100 4.36 15.60 -0.28
N ALA A 101 4.24 16.65 0.52
CA ALA A 101 2.95 17.24 0.88
C ALA A 101 2.18 17.77 -0.35
N ALA A 102 2.88 18.45 -1.27
CA ALA A 102 2.29 18.95 -2.51
C ALA A 102 1.78 17.82 -3.41
N LEU A 103 2.53 16.72 -3.54
CA LEU A 103 2.12 15.55 -4.32
C LEU A 103 0.92 14.85 -3.70
N ILE A 104 0.88 14.69 -2.37
CA ILE A 104 -0.29 14.12 -1.67
C ILE A 104 -1.52 14.98 -1.91
N ARG A 105 -1.41 16.30 -1.71
CA ARG A 105 -2.51 17.25 -1.95
C ARG A 105 -3.02 17.17 -3.38
N ARG A 106 -2.12 17.10 -4.35
CA ARG A 106 -2.48 17.01 -5.76
C ARG A 106 -3.20 15.71 -6.08
N VAL A 107 -2.70 14.56 -5.61
CA VAL A 107 -3.39 13.27 -5.78
C VAL A 107 -4.78 13.31 -5.16
N CYS A 108 -4.91 13.83 -3.92
CA CYS A 108 -6.20 13.90 -3.24
C CYS A 108 -7.21 14.84 -3.90
N ASN A 109 -6.75 15.93 -4.53
CA ASN A 109 -7.63 16.90 -5.19
C ASN A 109 -8.03 16.49 -6.61
N ASP A 110 -7.14 15.79 -7.32
CA ASP A 110 -7.26 15.57 -8.76
C ASP A 110 -7.65 14.12 -9.11
N PHE A 111 -7.73 13.21 -8.12
CA PHE A 111 -8.02 11.79 -8.34
C PHE A 111 -9.22 11.32 -7.51
N ASP A 112 -10.23 10.77 -8.19
CA ASP A 112 -11.46 10.27 -7.56
C ASP A 112 -11.41 8.78 -7.18
N GLY A 113 -10.39 8.06 -7.61
CA GLY A 113 -10.21 6.61 -7.39
C GLY A 113 -9.59 6.26 -6.03
N PRO A 114 -9.31 4.97 -5.80
CA PRO A 114 -8.66 4.48 -4.59
C PRO A 114 -7.24 5.00 -4.40
N ILE A 115 -6.94 5.54 -3.22
CA ILE A 115 -5.63 6.07 -2.84
C ILE A 115 -5.10 5.28 -1.65
N VAL A 116 -3.88 4.75 -1.74
CA VAL A 116 -3.15 4.12 -0.63
C VAL A 116 -2.02 5.05 -0.20
N ILE A 117 -2.02 5.46 1.08
CA ILE A 117 -0.98 6.31 1.65
C ILE A 117 -0.21 5.52 2.71
N ASP A 118 1.10 5.39 2.54
CA ASP A 118 1.98 4.62 3.42
C ASP A 118 3.26 5.39 3.78
N ALA A 119 3.95 4.92 4.80
CA ALA A 119 5.31 5.33 5.18
C ALA A 119 5.46 6.86 5.29
N ASP A 120 6.36 7.47 4.49
CA ASP A 120 6.61 8.91 4.53
C ASP A 120 5.39 9.74 4.15
N GLY A 121 4.44 9.18 3.37
CA GLY A 121 3.15 9.81 3.13
C GLY A 121 2.35 9.97 4.42
N ILE A 122 2.33 8.92 5.26
CA ILE A 122 1.69 8.98 6.60
C ILE A 122 2.44 9.93 7.51
N ASN A 123 3.76 9.88 7.52
CA ASN A 123 4.56 10.79 8.32
C ASN A 123 4.30 12.24 7.91
N THR A 124 4.25 12.54 6.61
CA THR A 124 3.94 13.89 6.09
C THR A 124 2.53 14.35 6.50
N LEU A 125 1.54 13.45 6.45
CA LEU A 125 0.17 13.72 6.86
C LEU A 125 0.07 14.14 8.35
N ALA A 126 0.97 13.64 9.18
CA ALA A 126 0.98 13.91 10.62
C ALA A 126 1.58 15.28 10.99
N TYR A 127 2.29 15.95 10.08
CA TYR A 127 2.83 17.29 10.31
C TYR A 127 1.75 18.35 10.10
N GLU A 128 1.38 19.04 11.18
CA GLU A 128 0.32 20.08 11.17
C GLU A 128 0.61 21.21 10.17
N GLU A 129 1.88 21.55 9.95
CA GLU A 129 2.31 22.61 9.02
C GLU A 129 1.89 22.36 7.56
N PHE A 130 1.66 21.08 7.18
CA PHE A 130 1.22 20.75 5.82
C PHE A 130 -0.29 20.78 5.63
N ASP A 131 -1.07 20.83 6.71
CA ASP A 131 -2.55 20.91 6.69
C ASP A 131 -3.22 19.93 5.72
N LEU A 132 -2.83 18.65 5.82
CA LEU A 132 -3.31 17.57 4.94
C LEU A 132 -4.49 16.80 5.53
N ALA A 133 -4.76 16.95 6.81
CA ALA A 133 -5.79 16.17 7.50
C ALA A 133 -7.19 16.42 6.92
N ASP A 134 -7.51 17.67 6.62
CA ASP A 134 -8.79 18.05 6.02
C ASP A 134 -8.86 17.59 4.56
N VAL A 135 -7.77 17.75 3.81
CA VAL A 135 -7.65 17.26 2.43
C VAL A 135 -7.98 15.78 2.33
N ILE A 136 -7.42 14.95 3.24
CA ILE A 136 -7.69 13.50 3.25
C ILE A 136 -9.14 13.19 3.62
N ARG A 137 -9.74 13.94 4.57
CA ARG A 137 -11.14 13.70 4.99
C ARG A 137 -12.17 13.94 3.90
N ASP A 138 -11.85 14.79 2.95
CA ASP A 138 -12.74 15.11 1.83
C ASP A 138 -12.67 14.06 0.70
N VAL A 139 -11.68 13.16 0.73
CA VAL A 139 -11.51 12.09 -0.26
C VAL A 139 -12.22 10.81 0.19
N LYS A 140 -13.06 10.24 -0.67
CA LYS A 140 -13.92 9.11 -0.30
C LYS A 140 -13.18 7.77 -0.15
N ASN A 141 -12.12 7.55 -0.93
CA ASN A 141 -11.48 6.23 -1.10
C ASN A 141 -10.01 6.28 -0.71
N VAL A 142 -9.71 6.52 0.57
CA VAL A 142 -8.33 6.53 1.10
C VAL A 142 -8.11 5.36 2.05
N CYS A 143 -6.98 4.67 1.90
CA CYS A 143 -6.45 3.70 2.84
C CYS A 143 -5.12 4.21 3.43
N LEU A 144 -5.07 4.36 4.74
CA LEU A 144 -3.86 4.63 5.50
C LEU A 144 -3.33 3.32 6.07
N THR A 145 -2.03 3.06 5.91
CA THR A 145 -1.40 1.79 6.31
C THR A 145 -0.35 1.95 7.41
N PRO A 146 -0.64 2.62 8.54
CA PRO A 146 0.37 2.89 9.55
C PRO A 146 0.88 1.63 10.25
N HIS A 147 2.18 1.60 10.55
CA HIS A 147 2.69 0.78 11.63
C HIS A 147 2.47 1.50 12.99
N ARG A 148 2.80 0.82 14.11
CA ARG A 148 2.53 1.33 15.46
C ARG A 148 3.08 2.74 15.72
N ALA A 149 4.30 3.05 15.23
CA ALA A 149 4.90 4.35 15.46
C ALA A 149 4.23 5.44 14.61
N GLU A 150 3.95 5.17 13.33
CA GLU A 150 3.18 6.07 12.45
C GLU A 150 1.77 6.34 12.99
N ALA A 151 1.09 5.29 13.47
CA ALA A 151 -0.22 5.42 14.09
C ALA A 151 -0.19 6.35 15.32
N ALA A 152 0.84 6.22 16.14
CA ALA A 152 1.01 7.09 17.31
C ALA A 152 1.19 8.57 16.93
N ILE A 153 1.97 8.84 15.88
CA ILE A 153 2.17 10.20 15.36
C ILE A 153 0.85 10.77 14.83
N LEU A 154 0.09 9.98 14.04
CA LEU A 154 -1.19 10.41 13.47
C LEU A 154 -2.22 10.88 14.52
N ILE A 155 -2.18 10.32 15.72
CA ILE A 155 -3.16 10.63 16.77
C ILE A 155 -2.56 11.40 17.95
N GLY A 156 -1.26 11.71 17.90
CA GLY A 156 -0.59 12.52 18.92
C GLY A 156 -0.39 11.78 20.25
N CYS A 157 -0.09 10.49 20.24
CA CYS A 157 0.19 9.69 21.44
C CYS A 157 1.57 9.04 21.39
N SER A 158 1.97 8.36 22.47
CA SER A 158 3.18 7.52 22.48
C SER A 158 2.92 6.18 21.79
N ALA A 159 3.89 5.67 21.03
CA ALA A 159 3.81 4.34 20.44
C ALA A 159 3.65 3.23 21.49
N SER A 160 4.10 3.44 22.74
CA SER A 160 3.94 2.50 23.84
C SER A 160 2.48 2.37 24.34
N GLU A 161 1.64 3.35 24.03
CA GLU A 161 0.21 3.33 24.38
C GLU A 161 -0.58 2.40 23.45
N ILE A 162 -0.12 2.18 22.22
CA ILE A 162 -0.73 1.25 21.27
C ILE A 162 -0.27 -0.16 21.57
N ARG A 163 -1.11 -0.92 22.29
CA ARG A 163 -0.85 -2.29 22.73
C ARG A 163 -1.72 -3.28 21.96
N PRO A 164 -1.41 -4.59 22.01
CA PRO A 164 -2.25 -5.61 21.36
C PRO A 164 -3.73 -5.53 21.76
N GLU A 165 -4.01 -5.23 23.03
CA GLU A 165 -5.36 -5.24 23.61
C GLU A 165 -6.24 -4.09 23.11
N ASN A 166 -5.64 -2.94 22.75
CA ASN A 166 -6.37 -1.72 22.34
C ASN A 166 -6.17 -1.35 20.88
N ARG A 167 -5.49 -2.19 20.07
CA ARG A 167 -5.20 -1.89 18.66
C ARG A 167 -6.43 -1.56 17.83
N ILE A 168 -7.54 -2.28 18.06
CA ILE A 168 -8.79 -2.06 17.34
C ILE A 168 -9.31 -0.66 17.60
N GLU A 169 -9.24 -0.19 18.86
CA GLU A 169 -9.67 1.16 19.24
C GLU A 169 -8.85 2.23 18.54
N PHE A 170 -7.52 2.10 18.57
CA PHE A 170 -6.62 3.02 17.87
C PHE A 170 -6.83 3.01 16.35
N CYS A 171 -6.98 1.83 15.75
CA CYS A 171 -7.27 1.71 14.34
C CYS A 171 -8.59 2.42 13.97
N ARG A 172 -9.65 2.25 14.76
CA ARG A 172 -10.92 2.96 14.60
C ARG A 172 -10.81 4.47 14.80
N THR A 173 -9.98 4.90 15.76
CA THR A 173 -9.74 6.34 16.01
C THR A 173 -9.11 7.01 14.80
N ILE A 174 -8.09 6.38 14.19
CA ILE A 174 -7.45 6.87 12.97
C ILE A 174 -8.45 6.89 11.81
N SER A 175 -9.16 5.78 11.61
CA SER A 175 -10.16 5.65 10.54
C SER A 175 -11.22 6.75 10.61
N LYS A 176 -11.72 7.06 11.81
CA LYS A 176 -12.70 8.15 12.03
C LYS A 176 -12.08 9.54 11.86
N LYS A 177 -10.85 9.75 12.37
CA LYS A 177 -10.17 11.06 12.30
C LYS A 177 -9.96 11.50 10.86
N TYR A 178 -9.64 10.56 9.97
CA TYR A 178 -9.31 10.83 8.57
C TYR A 178 -10.41 10.41 7.58
N SER A 179 -11.58 9.97 8.04
CA SER A 179 -12.67 9.43 7.20
C SER A 179 -12.19 8.37 6.20
N SER A 180 -11.22 7.54 6.60
CA SER A 180 -10.47 6.63 5.73
C SER A 180 -10.53 5.19 6.22
N ILE A 181 -10.10 4.26 5.37
CA ILE A 181 -9.72 2.92 5.81
C ILE A 181 -8.38 3.04 6.54
N CYS A 182 -8.27 2.41 7.70
CA CYS A 182 -7.02 2.29 8.45
C CYS A 182 -6.61 0.82 8.54
N LEU A 183 -5.39 0.53 8.08
CA LEU A 183 -4.72 -0.76 8.25
C LEU A 183 -3.58 -0.58 9.26
N LEU A 184 -3.77 -0.98 10.51
CA LEU A 184 -2.74 -0.91 11.55
C LEU A 184 -1.85 -2.15 11.52
N LYS A 185 -0.66 -2.00 10.92
CA LYS A 185 0.32 -3.08 10.69
C LYS A 185 0.85 -3.69 12.00
N GLY A 186 1.08 -5.02 12.00
CA GLY A 186 1.72 -5.82 13.07
C GLY A 186 1.04 -7.16 13.28
N LYS A 187 1.41 -7.88 14.36
CA LYS A 187 0.74 -9.15 14.70
C LYS A 187 -0.76 -8.91 14.88
N ASN A 188 -1.59 -9.74 14.24
CA ASN A 188 -3.03 -9.53 14.17
C ASN A 188 -3.35 -8.15 13.56
N THR A 189 -2.83 -7.90 12.35
CA THR A 189 -3.10 -6.66 11.60
C THR A 189 -4.59 -6.37 11.58
N CYS A 190 -4.95 -5.14 11.98
CA CYS A 190 -6.32 -4.69 12.08
C CYS A 190 -6.66 -3.78 10.90
N VAL A 191 -7.75 -4.04 10.21
CA VAL A 191 -8.30 -3.19 9.15
C VAL A 191 -9.66 -2.67 9.61
N THR A 192 -9.84 -1.35 9.62
CA THR A 192 -11.13 -0.72 9.94
C THR A 192 -11.55 0.25 8.85
N GLY A 193 -12.82 0.22 8.48
CA GLY A 193 -13.46 1.26 7.70
C GLY A 193 -14.08 2.34 8.58
N PHE A 194 -14.18 3.57 8.07
CA PHE A 194 -14.89 4.66 8.75
C PHE A 194 -16.39 4.37 8.90
N ASP A 195 -16.93 3.45 8.10
CA ASP A 195 -18.29 2.90 8.16
C ASP A 195 -18.52 1.88 9.29
N GLY A 196 -17.45 1.55 10.03
CA GLY A 196 -17.48 0.62 11.17
C GLY A 196 -17.10 -0.81 10.85
N ARG A 197 -16.86 -1.17 9.57
CA ARG A 197 -16.32 -2.49 9.21
C ARG A 197 -15.02 -2.77 9.93
N LEU A 198 -14.79 -4.04 10.29
CA LEU A 198 -13.60 -4.50 10.98
C LEU A 198 -13.18 -5.86 10.44
N ALA A 199 -11.91 -6.00 10.12
CA ALA A 199 -11.27 -7.27 9.83
C ALA A 199 -9.95 -7.40 10.63
N ILE A 200 -9.62 -8.64 11.01
CA ILE A 200 -8.36 -8.96 11.70
C ILE A 200 -7.66 -10.05 10.90
N ASN A 201 -6.46 -9.76 10.44
CA ASN A 201 -5.62 -10.73 9.77
C ASN A 201 -4.70 -11.46 10.75
N THR A 202 -4.76 -12.80 10.71
CA THR A 202 -3.95 -13.67 11.58
C THR A 202 -2.85 -14.43 10.84
N SER A 203 -2.73 -14.24 9.50
CA SER A 203 -1.60 -14.79 8.72
C SER A 203 -0.34 -13.96 8.91
N GLY A 204 0.80 -14.55 8.59
CA GLY A 204 2.10 -13.91 8.71
C GLY A 204 2.88 -14.33 9.96
N ASN A 205 4.17 -14.07 9.96
CA ASN A 205 5.10 -14.50 10.98
C ASN A 205 6.12 -13.39 11.33
N PRO A 206 6.88 -13.53 12.42
CA PRO A 206 7.85 -12.53 12.87
C PRO A 206 8.96 -12.20 11.86
N GLY A 207 9.31 -13.10 10.95
CA GLY A 207 10.31 -12.86 9.90
C GLY A 207 9.93 -11.74 8.94
N MET A 208 8.63 -11.45 8.81
CA MET A 208 8.14 -10.32 8.00
C MET A 208 8.52 -8.94 8.56
N ALA A 209 9.12 -8.86 9.74
CA ALA A 209 9.66 -7.62 10.31
C ALA A 209 10.99 -7.23 9.64
N THR A 210 10.97 -7.04 8.34
CA THR A 210 12.10 -6.67 7.48
C THR A 210 11.78 -5.41 6.67
N ALA A 211 12.84 -4.65 6.31
CA ALA A 211 12.67 -3.45 5.49
C ALA A 211 12.03 -3.80 4.12
N GLY A 212 11.11 -2.97 3.66
CA GLY A 212 10.40 -3.17 2.39
C GLY A 212 9.14 -4.02 2.48
N SER A 213 8.89 -4.76 3.58
CA SER A 213 7.68 -5.58 3.75
C SER A 213 6.38 -4.73 3.69
N GLY A 214 6.41 -3.50 4.24
CA GLY A 214 5.31 -2.54 4.13
C GLY A 214 5.08 -2.08 2.68
N ASP A 215 6.16 -1.79 1.96
CA ASP A 215 6.08 -1.34 0.56
C ASP A 215 5.47 -2.43 -0.33
N VAL A 216 5.80 -3.71 -0.07
CA VAL A 216 5.15 -4.87 -0.71
C VAL A 216 3.65 -4.85 -0.49
N LEU A 217 3.20 -4.70 0.76
CA LEU A 217 1.79 -4.65 1.11
C LEU A 217 1.07 -3.49 0.42
N THR A 218 1.69 -2.31 0.37
CA THR A 218 1.16 -1.13 -0.33
C THR A 218 0.92 -1.42 -1.81
N GLY A 219 1.89 -2.03 -2.49
CA GLY A 219 1.74 -2.46 -3.89
C GLY A 219 0.61 -3.47 -4.09
N MET A 220 0.48 -4.45 -3.18
CA MET A 220 -0.58 -5.46 -3.23
C MET A 220 -1.98 -4.84 -3.07
N ILE A 221 -2.18 -3.93 -2.11
CA ILE A 221 -3.45 -3.23 -1.91
C ILE A 221 -3.82 -2.45 -3.17
N THR A 222 -2.86 -1.67 -3.69
CA THR A 222 -3.07 -0.83 -4.88
C THR A 222 -3.44 -1.67 -6.11
N ALA A 223 -2.79 -2.83 -6.29
CA ALA A 223 -3.09 -3.73 -7.39
C ALA A 223 -4.50 -4.30 -7.33
N PHE A 224 -4.96 -4.75 -6.16
CA PHE A 224 -6.32 -5.28 -6.03
C PHE A 224 -7.39 -4.20 -6.14
N ALA A 225 -7.14 -3.01 -5.59
CA ALA A 225 -8.03 -1.86 -5.79
C ALA A 225 -8.11 -1.44 -7.27
N GLY A 226 -6.97 -1.41 -7.97
CA GLY A 226 -6.91 -1.13 -9.40
C GLY A 226 -7.60 -2.19 -10.28
N GLN A 227 -7.75 -3.41 -9.81
CA GLN A 227 -8.53 -4.46 -10.46
C GLN A 227 -10.04 -4.39 -10.15
N GLY A 228 -10.49 -3.29 -9.52
CA GLY A 228 -11.90 -3.00 -9.31
C GLY A 228 -12.48 -3.53 -7.99
N LEU A 229 -11.65 -4.04 -7.06
CA LEU A 229 -12.14 -4.36 -5.73
C LEU A 229 -12.43 -3.07 -4.94
N GLU A 230 -13.49 -3.08 -4.16
CA GLU A 230 -13.74 -2.04 -3.16
C GLU A 230 -12.53 -1.95 -2.22
N LEU A 231 -12.09 -0.74 -1.87
CA LEU A 231 -10.80 -0.51 -1.23
C LEU A 231 -10.64 -1.22 0.12
N PHE A 232 -11.73 -1.38 0.90
CA PHE A 232 -11.69 -2.16 2.15
C PHE A 232 -11.44 -3.65 1.86
N ASP A 233 -12.11 -4.19 0.87
CA ASP A 233 -11.98 -5.59 0.45
C ASP A 233 -10.60 -5.85 -0.16
N ALA A 234 -10.10 -4.95 -1.00
CA ALA A 234 -8.74 -4.98 -1.54
C ALA A 234 -7.69 -4.97 -0.40
N THR A 235 -7.90 -4.13 0.62
CA THR A 235 -7.03 -4.05 1.80
C THR A 235 -7.03 -5.36 2.59
N CYS A 236 -8.21 -5.96 2.80
CA CYS A 236 -8.34 -7.24 3.51
C CYS A 236 -7.69 -8.39 2.74
N LEU A 237 -7.93 -8.49 1.42
CA LEU A 237 -7.36 -9.52 0.57
C LEU A 237 -5.84 -9.41 0.50
N ALA A 238 -5.33 -8.20 0.24
CA ALA A 238 -3.88 -7.94 0.19
C ALA A 238 -3.19 -8.30 1.51
N THR A 239 -3.78 -7.89 2.64
CA THR A 239 -3.22 -8.18 3.97
C THR A 239 -3.16 -9.68 4.25
N PHE A 240 -4.19 -10.42 3.87
CA PHE A 240 -4.23 -11.87 4.03
C PHE A 240 -3.19 -12.57 3.16
N LEU A 241 -3.12 -12.23 1.86
CA LEU A 241 -2.17 -12.82 0.92
C LEU A 241 -0.72 -12.44 1.25
N HIS A 242 -0.48 -11.21 1.67
CA HIS A 242 0.83 -10.75 2.14
C HIS A 242 1.33 -11.61 3.33
N GLY A 243 0.45 -11.83 4.32
CA GLY A 243 0.78 -12.71 5.45
C GLY A 243 1.01 -14.16 5.01
N ARG A 244 0.19 -14.71 4.11
CA ARG A 244 0.38 -16.05 3.54
C ARG A 244 1.68 -16.18 2.77
N ALA A 245 1.99 -15.20 1.91
CA ALA A 245 3.26 -15.16 1.17
C ALA A 245 4.47 -15.11 2.13
N GLY A 246 4.34 -14.35 3.22
CA GLY A 246 5.35 -14.33 4.29
C GLY A 246 5.47 -15.67 5.03
N ASP A 247 4.38 -16.39 5.24
CA ASP A 247 4.40 -17.72 5.85
C ASP A 247 5.09 -18.74 4.93
N GLU A 248 4.81 -18.72 3.62
CA GLU A 248 5.50 -19.55 2.64
C GLU A 248 7.00 -19.20 2.55
N ALA A 249 7.35 -17.90 2.51
CA ALA A 249 8.73 -17.43 2.50
C ALA A 249 9.53 -17.90 3.73
N ALA A 250 8.87 -18.10 4.88
CA ALA A 250 9.55 -18.54 6.11
C ALA A 250 10.07 -19.98 6.06
N TRP A 251 9.61 -20.82 5.10
CA TRP A 251 10.13 -22.18 4.94
C TRP A 251 11.56 -22.21 4.39
N ASN A 252 11.91 -21.28 3.50
CA ASN A 252 13.25 -21.12 2.96
C ASN A 252 13.42 -19.67 2.48
N PRO A 253 14.26 -18.86 3.05
CA PRO A 253 15.46 -19.12 3.86
C PRO A 253 15.26 -19.15 5.39
N GLY A 254 14.03 -19.20 5.89
CA GLY A 254 13.71 -19.12 7.31
C GLY A 254 13.45 -17.69 7.77
N GLN A 255 12.81 -17.55 8.93
CA GLN A 255 12.35 -16.25 9.43
C GLN A 255 13.46 -15.21 9.66
N ILE A 256 14.67 -15.65 10.03
CA ILE A 256 15.79 -14.73 10.35
C ILE A 256 16.40 -14.15 9.08
N SER A 257 16.47 -14.94 8.01
CA SER A 257 17.11 -14.54 6.75
C SER A 257 16.13 -13.98 5.73
N MET A 258 14.84 -13.97 6.04
CA MET A 258 13.78 -13.53 5.14
C MET A 258 13.90 -12.03 4.82
N MET A 259 13.80 -11.70 3.56
CA MET A 259 13.75 -10.33 3.02
C MET A 259 12.40 -10.08 2.36
N ALA A 260 12.09 -8.81 2.09
CA ALA A 260 10.85 -8.42 1.41
C ALA A 260 10.70 -9.07 0.01
N ARG A 261 11.81 -9.34 -0.70
CA ARG A 261 11.78 -10.05 -1.97
C ARG A 261 11.26 -11.48 -1.84
N ASP A 262 11.63 -12.16 -0.76
CA ASP A 262 11.13 -13.54 -0.53
C ASP A 262 9.60 -13.55 -0.37
N ILE A 263 9.04 -12.49 0.24
CA ILE A 263 7.58 -12.32 0.31
C ILE A 263 7.01 -12.15 -1.09
N ILE A 264 7.60 -11.26 -1.92
CA ILE A 264 7.13 -11.01 -3.29
C ILE A 264 7.19 -12.29 -4.13
N ASP A 265 8.26 -13.06 -4.03
CA ASP A 265 8.46 -14.30 -4.80
C ASP A 265 7.44 -15.39 -4.43
N ASN A 266 6.89 -15.34 -3.21
CA ASN A 266 5.87 -16.26 -2.72
C ASN A 266 4.42 -15.76 -2.88
N ILE A 267 4.19 -14.55 -3.44
CA ILE A 267 2.82 -14.06 -3.70
C ILE A 267 2.04 -15.02 -4.60
N SER A 268 2.66 -15.52 -5.66
CA SER A 268 2.00 -16.46 -6.59
C SER A 268 1.59 -17.76 -5.91
N THR A 269 2.41 -18.29 -5.00
CA THR A 269 2.08 -19.47 -4.20
C THR A 269 0.88 -19.20 -3.31
N ALA A 270 0.90 -18.07 -2.58
CA ALA A 270 -0.20 -17.67 -1.72
C ALA A 270 -1.53 -17.47 -2.48
N ILE A 271 -1.47 -16.97 -3.72
CA ILE A 271 -2.64 -16.79 -4.58
C ILE A 271 -3.17 -18.17 -5.04
N ASN A 272 -2.30 -19.07 -5.49
CA ASN A 272 -2.71 -20.38 -5.98
C ASN A 272 -3.33 -21.27 -4.88
N ASP A 273 -2.95 -21.03 -3.63
CA ASP A 273 -3.46 -21.74 -2.45
C ASP A 273 -4.73 -21.10 -1.87
N LEU A 274 -5.25 -20.05 -2.49
CA LEU A 274 -6.44 -19.35 -2.00
C LEU A 274 -7.70 -20.16 -2.26
#